data_0c39066e6ab33c15c2f41a2be62e145e
#
_entry.id   0c39066e6ab33c15c2f41a2be62e145e
#
_cell.length_a   1.000
_cell.length_b   1.000
_cell.length_c   1.000
_cell.angle_alpha   90.00
_cell.angle_beta   90.00
_cell.angle_gamma   90.00
#
_symmetry.space_group_name_H-M   'P 1'
#
loop_
_entity.id
_entity.type
_entity.pdbx_description
1 polymer ?
#
loop_
_entity_poly.entity_id
_entity_poly.type
_entity_poly.pdbx_seq_one_letter_code
_entity_poly.pdbx_strand_id
1 'polypeptide(L)'
;MYKRQGKIAERVYAKDLRFDIRSAIDSTTNVIPPVKAGEMNEALLVLNDLKVPVQKQFAGQKKKEQWGHTQAAPSAVILQDQEPASGTVPSVVGMGAKDAVYLLESKGLKVRLNGVGRVRNQSIASGSRIVKGQTITLTLR
;
A
#
# COMPACT_ATOMS: atom_id res chain seq x y z
N MET A 1 -8.09 24.51 -42.52
CA MET A 1 -7.32 23.27 -42.78
C MET A 1 -7.30 22.28 -41.63
N TYR A 2 -7.44 22.68 -40.37
CA TYR A 2 -7.35 21.82 -39.18
C TYR A 2 -8.58 20.93 -38.89
N LYS A 3 -9.77 21.28 -39.36
CA LYS A 3 -11.01 20.49 -39.10
C LYS A 3 -11.06 19.10 -39.76
N ARG A 4 -10.30 18.87 -40.81
CA ARG A 4 -10.26 17.56 -41.50
C ARG A 4 -9.34 16.56 -40.82
N GLN A 5 -8.26 17.01 -40.20
CA GLN A 5 -7.30 16.13 -39.53
C GLN A 5 -7.86 15.57 -38.20
N GLY A 6 -8.65 16.34 -37.45
CA GLY A 6 -9.31 15.84 -36.25
C GLY A 6 -10.29 14.68 -36.52
N LYS A 7 -11.09 14.79 -37.59
CA LYS A 7 -12.04 13.72 -37.96
C LYS A 7 -11.37 12.44 -38.46
N ILE A 8 -10.16 12.53 -39.05
CA ILE A 8 -9.38 11.37 -39.48
C ILE A 8 -8.77 10.69 -38.26
N ALA A 9 -8.21 11.47 -37.32
CA ALA A 9 -7.68 10.94 -36.07
C ALA A 9 -8.77 10.23 -35.25
N GLU A 10 -9.94 10.84 -35.07
CA GLU A 10 -11.06 10.20 -34.37
C GLU A 10 -11.52 8.88 -35.04
N ARG A 11 -11.52 8.82 -36.36
CA ARG A 11 -11.88 7.57 -37.07
C ARG A 11 -10.81 6.49 -36.97
N VAL A 12 -9.53 6.86 -36.99
CA VAL A 12 -8.44 5.89 -36.84
C VAL A 12 -8.42 5.37 -35.41
N TYR A 13 -8.49 6.26 -34.41
CA TYR A 13 -8.55 5.84 -32.99
C TYR A 13 -9.80 5.02 -32.67
N ALA A 14 -10.97 5.36 -33.20
CA ALA A 14 -12.18 4.58 -32.96
C ALA A 14 -12.20 3.21 -33.66
N LYS A 15 -11.39 3.01 -34.70
CA LYS A 15 -11.38 1.78 -35.48
C LYS A 15 -10.28 0.81 -35.10
N ASP A 16 -9.15 1.31 -34.62
CA ASP A 16 -7.98 0.50 -34.25
C ASP A 16 -7.87 0.23 -32.75
N LEU A 17 -8.57 0.98 -31.91
CA LEU A 17 -8.73 0.65 -30.48
C LEU A 17 -9.86 -0.37 -30.30
N ARG A 18 -9.82 -1.47 -31.03
CA ARG A 18 -10.37 -2.71 -30.52
C ARG A 18 -9.41 -3.17 -29.42
N PHE A 19 -9.57 -2.62 -28.25
CA PHE A 19 -9.13 -3.34 -27.07
C PHE A 19 -9.87 -4.66 -27.10
N ASP A 20 -9.22 -5.68 -27.57
CA ASP A 20 -9.68 -7.04 -27.38
C ASP A 20 -9.55 -7.31 -25.88
N ILE A 21 -10.56 -6.85 -25.14
CA ILE A 21 -10.69 -7.06 -23.68
C ILE A 21 -10.86 -8.57 -23.40
N ARG A 22 -10.86 -9.36 -24.46
CA ARG A 22 -10.74 -10.83 -24.43
C ARG A 22 -9.29 -11.30 -24.55
N SER A 23 -8.31 -10.56 -24.04
CA SER A 23 -7.13 -11.23 -23.55
C SER A 23 -7.66 -12.16 -22.46
N ALA A 24 -7.68 -13.46 -22.78
CA ALA A 24 -8.12 -14.48 -21.85
C ALA A 24 -7.41 -14.19 -20.52
N ILE A 25 -8.14 -13.62 -19.58
CA ILE A 25 -7.71 -13.62 -18.18
C ILE A 25 -7.61 -15.09 -17.89
N ASP A 26 -6.39 -15.60 -17.96
CA ASP A 26 -6.12 -16.99 -17.63
C ASP A 26 -6.47 -17.13 -16.14
N SER A 27 -7.72 -17.54 -15.91
CA SER A 27 -8.28 -17.67 -14.56
C SER A 27 -7.59 -18.78 -13.76
N THR A 28 -6.62 -19.48 -14.36
CA THR A 28 -5.87 -20.54 -13.71
C THR A 28 -4.71 -20.03 -12.86
N THR A 29 -4.32 -18.75 -12.98
CA THR A 29 -3.25 -18.15 -12.19
C THR A 29 -3.69 -16.80 -11.61
N ASN A 30 -4.73 -16.78 -10.79
CA ASN A 30 -5.05 -15.62 -9.98
C ASN A 30 -3.98 -15.44 -8.89
N VAL A 31 -2.83 -14.91 -9.28
CA VAL A 31 -1.81 -14.48 -8.33
C VAL A 31 -2.28 -13.16 -7.73
N ILE A 32 -2.67 -13.20 -6.47
CA ILE A 32 -3.01 -11.99 -5.73
C ILE A 32 -1.73 -11.16 -5.59
N PRO A 33 -1.68 -9.92 -6.13
CA PRO A 33 -0.48 -9.11 -6.04
C PRO A 33 -0.20 -8.69 -4.59
N PRO A 34 1.08 -8.45 -4.22
CA PRO A 34 1.41 -7.96 -2.89
C PRO A 34 0.78 -6.60 -2.64
N VAL A 35 -0.06 -6.50 -1.64
CA VAL A 35 -0.70 -5.28 -1.20
C VAL A 35 0.27 -4.48 -0.32
N LYS A 36 0.17 -3.15 -0.30
CA LYS A 36 0.99 -2.30 0.58
C LYS A 36 0.54 -2.48 2.04
N ALA A 37 1.52 -2.50 2.94
CA ALA A 37 1.27 -2.30 4.36
C ALA A 37 0.76 -0.87 4.60
N GLY A 38 -0.07 -0.65 5.61
CA GLY A 38 -0.66 0.65 5.89
C GLY A 38 -1.80 0.58 6.90
N GLU A 39 -2.78 1.47 6.76
CA GLU A 39 -3.99 1.45 7.58
C GLU A 39 -4.92 0.31 7.13
N MET A 40 -5.27 -0.56 8.08
CA MET A 40 -5.96 -1.82 7.80
C MET A 40 -7.44 -1.65 7.43
N ASN A 41 -8.10 -0.62 7.95
CA ASN A 41 -9.52 -0.39 7.63
C ASN A 41 -9.67 0.11 6.18
N GLU A 42 -8.76 0.98 5.73
CA GLU A 42 -8.72 1.43 4.33
C GLU A 42 -8.39 0.26 3.38
N ALA A 43 -7.39 -0.55 3.75
CA ALA A 43 -7.03 -1.73 2.97
C ALA A 43 -8.20 -2.72 2.86
N LEU A 44 -8.92 -2.95 3.95
CA LEU A 44 -10.11 -3.80 3.98
C LEU A 44 -11.23 -3.29 3.06
N LEU A 45 -11.47 -1.97 3.08
CA LEU A 45 -12.50 -1.35 2.26
C LEU A 45 -12.20 -1.58 0.77
N VAL A 46 -10.98 -1.32 0.36
CA VAL A 46 -10.54 -1.51 -1.04
C VAL A 46 -10.58 -2.97 -1.44
N LEU A 47 -10.08 -3.88 -0.60
CA LEU A 47 -10.06 -5.32 -0.91
C LEU A 47 -11.48 -5.90 -1.01
N ASN A 48 -12.41 -5.44 -0.16
CA ASN A 48 -13.81 -5.85 -0.23
C ASN A 48 -14.49 -5.33 -1.51
N ASP A 49 -14.22 -4.09 -1.91
CA ASP A 49 -14.75 -3.51 -3.15
C ASP A 49 -14.24 -4.26 -4.38
N LEU A 50 -12.97 -4.65 -4.37
CA LEU A 50 -12.35 -5.48 -5.40
C LEU A 50 -12.74 -6.97 -5.33
N LYS A 51 -13.55 -7.38 -4.34
CA LYS A 51 -13.96 -8.78 -4.09
C LYS A 51 -12.78 -9.74 -3.89
N VAL A 52 -11.67 -9.24 -3.37
CA VAL A 52 -10.49 -10.04 -3.03
C VAL A 52 -10.73 -10.72 -1.68
N PRO A 53 -10.56 -12.06 -1.58
CA PRO A 53 -10.69 -12.75 -0.30
C PRO A 53 -9.66 -12.25 0.72
N VAL A 54 -10.11 -11.95 1.94
CA VAL A 54 -9.28 -11.42 3.01
C VAL A 54 -9.34 -12.31 4.24
N GLN A 55 -8.17 -12.71 4.75
CA GLN A 55 -8.03 -13.36 6.05
C GLN A 55 -7.50 -12.35 7.07
N LYS A 56 -8.28 -12.13 8.14
CA LYS A 56 -7.92 -11.20 9.22
C LYS A 56 -7.23 -11.98 10.34
N GLN A 57 -6.00 -11.62 10.65
CA GLN A 57 -5.27 -12.11 11.81
C GLN A 57 -5.06 -10.94 12.78
N PHE A 58 -6.16 -10.51 13.40
CA PHE A 58 -6.14 -9.45 14.41
C PHE A 58 -6.41 -10.01 15.79
N ALA A 59 -5.58 -9.65 16.76
CA ALA A 59 -5.91 -9.76 18.18
C ALA A 59 -6.87 -8.62 18.50
N GLY A 60 -8.17 -8.93 18.48
CA GLY A 60 -9.30 -8.04 18.50
C GLY A 60 -9.30 -6.92 19.49
N GLN A 61 -9.31 -5.70 19.06
CA GLN A 61 -10.10 -4.58 19.59
C GLN A 61 -10.31 -3.59 18.45
N LYS A 62 -11.52 -3.08 18.27
CA LYS A 62 -11.87 -2.05 17.29
C LYS A 62 -11.20 -0.73 17.68
N LYS A 63 -9.95 -0.53 17.25
CA LYS A 63 -9.29 0.76 17.35
C LYS A 63 -9.67 1.62 16.14
N LYS A 64 -9.70 2.92 16.34
CA LYS A 64 -10.06 3.91 15.33
C LYS A 64 -9.09 3.89 14.15
N GLU A 65 -7.84 3.54 14.40
CA GLU A 65 -6.77 3.39 13.41
C GLU A 65 -6.01 2.09 13.70
N GLN A 66 -5.97 1.19 12.76
CA GLN A 66 -5.24 -0.06 12.86
C GLN A 66 -4.17 -0.12 11.78
N TRP A 67 -2.92 -0.14 12.21
CA TRP A 67 -1.77 -0.24 11.32
C TRP A 67 -1.31 -1.69 11.24
N GLY A 68 -0.91 -2.12 10.06
CA GLY A 68 -0.48 -3.50 9.91
C GLY A 68 0.24 -3.82 8.62
N HIS A 69 0.62 -5.07 8.50
CA HIS A 69 1.23 -5.64 7.31
C HIS A 69 0.24 -6.49 6.55
N THR A 70 0.47 -6.56 5.25
CA THR A 70 -0.27 -7.43 4.36
C THR A 70 0.66 -8.51 3.80
N GLN A 71 0.16 -9.73 3.73
CA GLN A 71 0.85 -10.83 3.08
C GLN A 71 -0.05 -11.43 2.02
N ALA A 72 0.46 -11.55 0.79
CA ALA A 72 -0.25 -12.25 -0.26
C ALA A 72 -0.15 -13.76 -0.04
N ALA A 73 -1.29 -14.44 -0.03
CA ALA A 73 -1.39 -15.88 -0.07
C ALA A 73 -2.02 -16.31 -1.41
N PRO A 74 -1.92 -17.58 -1.82
CA PRO A 74 -2.43 -18.01 -3.14
C PRO A 74 -3.91 -17.73 -3.39
N SER A 75 -4.73 -17.70 -2.34
CA SER A 75 -6.19 -17.53 -2.44
C SER A 75 -6.75 -16.35 -1.63
N ALA A 76 -5.92 -15.63 -0.88
CA ALA A 76 -6.40 -14.53 -0.04
C ALA A 76 -5.27 -13.55 0.31
N VAL A 77 -5.63 -12.34 0.72
CA VAL A 77 -4.71 -11.42 1.39
C VAL A 77 -4.82 -11.61 2.89
N ILE A 78 -3.71 -11.89 3.55
CA ILE A 78 -3.63 -11.98 5.00
C ILE A 78 -3.30 -10.57 5.52
N LEU A 79 -4.16 -10.05 6.39
CA LEU A 79 -3.96 -8.79 7.09
C LEU A 79 -3.52 -9.10 8.52
N GLN A 80 -2.32 -8.66 8.87
CA GLN A 80 -1.74 -8.85 10.21
C GLN A 80 -1.66 -7.49 10.91
N ASP A 81 -2.26 -7.41 12.08
CA ASP A 81 -2.14 -6.24 12.95
C ASP A 81 -0.70 -6.10 13.45
N GLN A 82 -0.18 -4.90 13.36
CA GLN A 82 1.10 -4.57 13.95
C GLN A 82 0.90 -3.42 14.92
N GLU A 83 0.52 -3.78 16.13
CA GLU A 83 0.45 -2.81 17.21
C GLU A 83 1.85 -2.56 17.77
N PRO A 84 2.45 -1.38 17.54
CA PRO A 84 3.70 -1.06 18.20
C PRO A 84 3.43 -0.93 19.71
N ALA A 85 4.23 -1.58 20.54
CA ALA A 85 4.18 -1.39 21.97
C ALA A 85 4.28 0.12 22.30
N SER A 86 3.50 0.59 23.27
CA SER A 86 3.50 2.00 23.67
C SER A 86 4.92 2.49 23.95
N GLY A 87 5.32 3.60 23.29
CA GLY A 87 6.65 4.18 23.49
C GLY A 87 7.79 3.55 22.68
N THR A 88 7.48 2.65 21.74
CA THR A 88 8.49 2.04 20.85
C THR A 88 8.29 2.45 19.39
N VAL A 89 9.39 2.43 18.64
CA VAL A 89 9.41 2.73 17.19
C VAL A 89 8.68 1.61 16.43
N PRO A 90 7.61 1.92 15.67
CA PRO A 90 6.93 0.91 14.85
C PRO A 90 7.80 0.48 13.67
N SER A 91 7.53 -0.70 13.12
CA SER A 91 8.05 -1.07 11.81
C SER A 91 7.20 -0.39 10.74
N VAL A 92 7.86 0.34 9.85
CA VAL A 92 7.20 0.97 8.69
C VAL A 92 7.68 0.37 7.37
N VAL A 93 8.43 -0.72 7.42
CA VAL A 93 8.91 -1.42 6.24
C VAL A 93 7.72 -1.97 5.45
N GLY A 94 7.73 -1.76 4.12
CA GLY A 94 6.63 -2.13 3.23
C GLY A 94 5.52 -1.09 3.10
N MET A 95 5.47 -0.08 3.97
CA MET A 95 4.48 1.01 3.90
C MET A 95 4.80 2.00 2.79
N GLY A 96 3.79 2.72 2.33
CA GLY A 96 3.96 3.92 1.50
C GLY A 96 4.61 5.05 2.29
N ALA A 97 5.27 5.99 1.60
CA ALA A 97 5.92 7.12 2.25
C ALA A 97 4.97 7.94 3.12
N LYS A 98 3.76 8.23 2.64
CA LYS A 98 2.74 9.00 3.36
C LYS A 98 2.36 8.35 4.69
N ASP A 99 2.05 7.06 4.67
CA ASP A 99 1.59 6.32 5.84
C ASP A 99 2.72 6.17 6.86
N ALA A 100 3.94 5.87 6.38
CA ALA A 100 5.12 5.76 7.23
C ALA A 100 5.45 7.08 7.94
N VAL A 101 5.39 8.21 7.22
CA VAL A 101 5.62 9.55 7.81
C VAL A 101 4.56 9.82 8.87
N TYR A 102 3.29 9.67 8.52
CA TYR A 102 2.18 9.92 9.44
C TYR A 102 2.32 9.11 10.74
N LEU A 103 2.59 7.80 10.61
CA LEU A 103 2.72 6.90 11.76
C LEU A 103 3.90 7.28 12.67
N LEU A 104 5.06 7.62 12.10
CA LEU A 104 6.25 7.98 12.89
C LEU A 104 6.15 9.36 13.52
N GLU A 105 5.61 10.34 12.78
CA GLU A 105 5.43 11.71 13.29
C GLU A 105 4.35 11.77 14.38
N SER A 106 3.28 10.98 14.27
CA SER A 106 2.27 10.85 15.33
C SER A 106 2.87 10.30 16.65
N LYS A 107 4.00 9.58 16.56
CA LYS A 107 4.77 9.09 17.72
C LYS A 107 5.83 10.10 18.20
N GLY A 108 5.94 11.27 17.56
CA GLY A 108 6.87 12.34 17.94
C GLY A 108 8.28 12.20 17.38
N LEU A 109 8.47 11.39 16.34
CA LEU A 109 9.72 11.29 15.59
C LEU A 109 9.72 12.31 14.44
N LYS A 110 10.91 12.74 14.01
CA LYS A 110 11.10 13.52 12.78
C LYS A 110 11.53 12.59 11.67
N VAL A 111 10.86 12.65 10.52
CA VAL A 111 11.13 11.71 9.41
C VAL A 111 11.94 12.39 8.31
N ARG A 112 12.98 11.71 7.85
CA ARG A 112 13.73 12.06 6.63
C ARG A 112 13.57 10.94 5.62
N LEU A 113 13.10 11.28 4.42
CA LEU A 113 12.91 10.35 3.32
C LEU A 113 14.13 10.36 2.39
N ASN A 114 14.53 9.19 1.94
CA ASN A 114 15.54 8.99 0.91
C ASN A 114 15.02 8.02 -0.14
N GLY A 115 14.84 8.47 -1.39
CA GLY A 115 14.26 7.72 -2.49
C GLY A 115 12.76 7.93 -2.65
N VAL A 116 12.14 7.11 -3.49
CA VAL A 116 10.69 7.12 -3.79
C VAL A 116 10.14 5.71 -3.78
N GLY A 117 8.84 5.56 -3.52
CA GLY A 117 8.15 4.27 -3.52
C GLY A 117 7.78 3.79 -2.13
N ARG A 118 8.09 2.53 -1.81
CA ARG A 118 7.82 1.91 -0.50
C ARG A 118 9.04 1.96 0.40
N VAL A 119 8.81 2.04 1.69
CA VAL A 119 9.90 1.92 2.68
C VAL A 119 10.53 0.54 2.61
N ARG A 120 11.83 0.51 2.34
CA ARG A 120 12.65 -0.71 2.35
C ARG A 120 13.42 -0.88 3.63
N ASN A 121 13.85 0.25 4.20
CA ASN A 121 14.64 0.23 5.43
C ASN A 121 14.37 1.48 6.27
N GLN A 122 14.53 1.34 7.58
CA GLN A 122 14.46 2.43 8.56
C GLN A 122 15.73 2.45 9.42
N SER A 123 16.26 3.63 9.69
CA SER A 123 17.55 3.80 10.40
C SER A 123 17.49 3.45 11.89
N ILE A 124 16.30 3.47 12.48
CA ILE A 124 16.09 3.08 13.88
C ILE A 124 15.30 1.77 13.86
N ALA A 125 15.79 0.75 14.55
CA ALA A 125 15.13 -0.55 14.58
C ALA A 125 13.73 -0.47 15.21
N SER A 126 12.78 -1.23 14.68
CA SER A 126 11.47 -1.40 15.29
C SER A 126 11.60 -1.99 16.69
N GLY A 127 10.74 -1.56 17.62
CA GLY A 127 10.82 -1.96 19.02
C GLY A 127 11.79 -1.12 19.86
N SER A 128 12.64 -0.28 19.26
CA SER A 128 13.51 0.65 20.00
C SER A 128 12.69 1.70 20.74
N ARG A 129 13.18 2.18 21.90
CA ARG A 129 12.51 3.23 22.66
C ARG A 129 12.48 4.55 21.87
N ILE A 130 11.33 5.19 21.83
CA ILE A 130 11.18 6.49 21.19
C ILE A 130 11.78 7.59 22.05
N VAL A 131 12.63 8.41 21.44
CA VAL A 131 13.06 9.70 21.98
C VAL A 131 12.37 10.79 21.16
N LYS A 132 11.54 11.63 21.81
CA LYS A 132 10.80 12.70 21.11
C LYS A 132 11.76 13.65 20.39
N GLY A 133 11.44 13.97 19.14
CA GLY A 133 12.25 14.84 18.29
C GLY A 133 13.43 14.16 17.61
N GLN A 134 13.71 12.88 17.90
CA GLN A 134 14.74 12.10 17.22
C GLN A 134 14.41 11.96 15.73
N THR A 135 15.42 12.06 14.88
CA THR A 135 15.25 11.89 13.42
C THR A 135 15.46 10.44 13.02
N ILE A 136 14.48 9.90 12.29
CA ILE A 136 14.55 8.60 11.64
C ILE A 136 14.65 8.79 10.14
N THR A 137 15.58 8.11 9.48
CA THR A 137 15.73 8.12 8.02
C THR A 137 15.10 6.87 7.44
N LEU A 138 14.25 7.06 6.45
CA LEU A 138 13.60 5.98 5.70
C LEU A 138 14.19 5.92 4.30
N THR A 139 14.62 4.73 3.90
CA THR A 139 15.06 4.46 2.53
C THR A 139 13.89 3.83 1.77
N LEU A 140 13.51 4.48 0.66
CA LEU A 140 12.40 4.05 -0.20
C LEU A 140 12.93 3.51 -1.54
N ARG A 141 12.20 2.52 -2.06
CA ARG A 141 12.44 1.96 -3.38
C ARG A 141 11.17 1.28 -3.92
#